data_2d92e8617ed4b46192d10a7cefaa1953
#
_entry.id   2d92e8617ed4b46192d10a7cefaa1953
#
_cell.length_a   1.000
_cell.length_b   1.000
_cell.length_c   1.000
_cell.angle_alpha   90.00
_cell.angle_beta   90.00
_cell.angle_gamma   90.00
#
_symmetry.space_group_name_H-M   'P 1'
#
loop_
_entity.id
_entity.type
_entity.pdbx_description
1 polymer ?
#
loop_
_entity_poly.entity_id
_entity_poly.type
_entity_poly.pdbx_seq_one_letter_code
_entity_poly.pdbx_strand_id
1 'polypeptide(L)'
;METLKRFLSPLLFVSAALIFTSPAVAQSDDASGVSARAHAIHDSAIVIDTHADTPQRFLDENFDIGSTDPKDIGHISLDKARAGNLGAEFFSIWVDPETNQGHFAKHTLDLIDSVYEQAARHPDGMMMAFSTDDIERAHKQKKLAALMGIEGGHSIENDIHVLRDFYRLGVRYMTLSWSNTNEWADSSGDIDDPKIQHHNGLTDFGKQVVLEMNRLGMIVDISHVADKTFWDAIATSKAPVIASHSSARALTNAPRNITDDMLRAVAKNGGVVDVNFFSGFLDQKYWDASKAQAEAQNAAIHDYLEKLKAQGKQVTYSDEDRITRQWMAKIPRPPFTVLIDHIDHIAKIAGTDHVGLGSDFDGVAGATPQGMDSAADLPKITQALLDRGYSSADIRKILGGNVLRVFKEVERVSRELQAQPVQNQ
;
A
#
# COMPACT_ATOMS: atom_id res chain seq x y z
N MET A 1 7.38 47.85 86.85
CA MET A 1 6.00 48.26 86.99
C MET A 1 5.56 48.69 85.62
N GLU A 2 4.47 48.16 85.14
CA GLU A 2 3.76 48.36 83.93
C GLU A 2 4.41 47.88 82.63
N THR A 3 3.86 46.76 82.19
CA THR A 3 4.10 45.98 80.99
C THR A 3 3.32 46.58 79.85
N LEU A 4 4.00 46.91 78.77
CA LEU A 4 3.39 47.34 77.51
C LEU A 4 3.26 46.13 76.57
N LYS A 5 2.03 45.61 76.34
CA LYS A 5 1.70 44.58 75.39
C LYS A 5 1.60 45.22 73.98
N ARG A 6 2.46 44.80 73.03
CA ARG A 6 2.33 45.11 71.61
C ARG A 6 1.47 44.04 70.95
N PHE A 7 0.38 44.44 70.31
CA PHE A 7 -0.46 43.63 69.41
C PHE A 7 0.24 43.56 68.08
N LEU A 8 0.51 42.31 67.59
CA LEU A 8 0.90 42.01 66.23
C LEU A 8 -0.33 41.48 65.52
N SER A 9 -0.83 42.21 64.53
CA SER A 9 -1.85 41.76 63.59
C SER A 9 -1.18 40.92 62.43
N PRO A 10 -1.73 39.78 62.07
CA PRO A 10 -1.21 39.05 60.90
C PRO A 10 -1.78 39.65 59.64
N LEU A 11 -0.92 40.06 58.69
CA LEU A 11 -1.28 40.34 57.29
C LEU A 11 -1.60 39.03 56.58
N LEU A 12 -2.82 38.84 56.14
CA LEU A 12 -3.22 37.81 55.21
C LEU A 12 -2.77 38.21 53.78
N PHE A 13 -1.79 37.50 53.26
CA PHE A 13 -1.50 37.55 51.81
C PHE A 13 -2.50 36.65 51.08
N VAL A 14 -3.44 37.24 50.36
CA VAL A 14 -4.29 36.55 49.41
C VAL A 14 -3.56 36.49 48.06
N SER A 15 -2.95 35.33 47.78
CA SER A 15 -2.39 35.06 46.45
C SER A 15 -3.54 34.75 45.46
N ALA A 16 -3.87 35.71 44.61
CA ALA A 16 -4.77 35.48 43.48
C ALA A 16 -4.02 34.69 42.42
N ALA A 17 -4.31 33.39 42.29
CA ALA A 17 -3.89 32.58 41.15
C ALA A 17 -4.72 32.97 39.93
N LEU A 18 -4.11 33.69 38.99
CA LEU A 18 -4.68 33.94 37.67
C LEU A 18 -4.63 32.62 36.90
N ILE A 19 -5.77 31.92 36.81
CA ILE A 19 -5.98 30.80 35.90
C ILE A 19 -6.15 31.39 34.50
N PHE A 20 -5.07 31.36 33.70
CA PHE A 20 -5.18 31.60 32.28
C PHE A 20 -5.90 30.39 31.64
N THR A 21 -7.19 30.45 31.51
CA THR A 21 -7.94 29.58 30.60
C THR A 21 -7.67 30.08 29.18
N SER A 22 -6.74 29.43 28.47
CA SER A 22 -6.66 29.61 27.03
C SER A 22 -8.01 29.19 26.44
N PRO A 23 -8.66 30.01 25.59
CA PRO A 23 -9.84 29.57 24.90
C PRO A 23 -9.44 28.41 23.99
N ALA A 24 -10.01 27.21 24.25
CA ALA A 24 -10.01 26.15 23.26
C ALA A 24 -10.77 26.71 22.06
N VAL A 25 -10.05 27.08 21.01
CA VAL A 25 -10.64 27.38 19.72
C VAL A 25 -11.31 26.07 19.31
N ALA A 26 -12.65 26.04 19.32
CA ALA A 26 -13.40 24.95 18.75
C ALA A 26 -13.00 24.89 17.26
N GLN A 27 -12.17 23.92 16.90
CA GLN A 27 -11.83 23.65 15.50
C GLN A 27 -13.12 23.20 14.84
N SER A 28 -13.58 23.95 13.84
CA SER A 28 -14.69 23.51 12.99
C SER A 28 -14.18 22.36 12.13
N ASP A 29 -14.71 21.18 12.35
CA ASP A 29 -14.50 20.05 11.45
C ASP A 29 -15.23 20.34 10.13
N ASP A 30 -14.67 19.83 9.03
CA ASP A 30 -15.39 19.88 7.75
C ASP A 30 -16.52 18.82 7.72
N ALA A 31 -17.24 18.73 6.59
CA ALA A 31 -18.31 17.75 6.43
C ALA A 31 -17.86 16.28 6.52
N SER A 32 -16.55 16.01 6.39
CA SER A 32 -15.95 14.67 6.52
C SER A 32 -15.56 14.31 7.96
N GLY A 33 -15.63 15.26 8.91
CA GLY A 33 -15.17 15.11 10.28
C GLY A 33 -13.65 15.26 10.44
N VAL A 34 -12.96 15.84 9.46
CA VAL A 34 -11.53 16.12 9.49
C VAL A 34 -11.29 17.54 10.01
N SER A 35 -10.49 17.67 11.07
CA SER A 35 -10.16 18.96 11.68
C SER A 35 -9.17 19.76 10.85
N ALA A 36 -9.20 21.09 10.99
CA ALA A 36 -8.23 21.98 10.34
C ALA A 36 -6.77 21.63 10.68
N ARG A 37 -6.53 21.07 11.89
CA ARG A 37 -5.20 20.57 12.29
C ARG A 37 -4.81 19.34 11.49
N ALA A 38 -5.73 18.39 11.28
CA ALA A 38 -5.48 17.20 10.48
C ALA A 38 -5.18 17.58 9.03
N HIS A 39 -5.98 18.47 8.43
CA HIS A 39 -5.71 19.01 7.10
C HIS A 39 -4.32 19.64 7.00
N ALA A 40 -3.94 20.52 7.94
CA ALA A 40 -2.62 21.17 7.91
C ALA A 40 -1.44 20.16 7.96
N ILE A 41 -1.61 19.03 8.65
CA ILE A 41 -0.60 17.96 8.68
C ILE A 41 -0.62 17.19 7.36
N HIS A 42 -1.80 16.77 6.93
CA HIS A 42 -2.02 15.97 5.74
C HIS A 42 -1.52 16.69 4.47
N ASP A 43 -1.90 17.96 4.30
CA ASP A 43 -1.54 18.78 3.15
C ASP A 43 -0.03 19.14 3.10
N SER A 44 0.66 19.05 4.24
CA SER A 44 2.12 19.25 4.32
C SER A 44 2.93 17.98 4.12
N ALA A 45 2.28 16.81 4.03
CA ALA A 45 2.93 15.54 3.79
C ALA A 45 2.99 15.22 2.28
N ILE A 46 3.95 14.42 1.87
CA ILE A 46 3.89 13.70 0.61
C ILE A 46 3.17 12.39 0.93
N VAL A 47 1.88 12.31 0.59
CA VAL A 47 1.09 11.10 0.80
C VAL A 47 1.45 10.13 -0.32
N ILE A 48 1.84 8.92 0.04
CA ILE A 48 2.22 7.85 -0.89
C ILE A 48 1.36 6.65 -0.61
N ASP A 49 0.72 6.15 -1.64
CA ASP A 49 0.09 4.84 -1.68
C ASP A 49 0.99 3.90 -2.48
N THR A 50 1.29 2.76 -1.92
CA THR A 50 2.26 1.84 -2.53
C THR A 50 1.60 0.77 -3.41
N HIS A 51 0.27 0.76 -3.54
CA HIS A 51 -0.39 -0.23 -4.40
C HIS A 51 -1.83 0.14 -4.77
N ALA A 52 -2.09 0.22 -6.08
CA ALA A 52 -3.45 0.30 -6.63
C ALA A 52 -3.55 -0.36 -8.00
N ASP A 53 -4.64 -1.13 -8.24
CA ASP A 53 -4.88 -1.90 -9.47
C ASP A 53 -5.59 -1.10 -10.57
N THR A 54 -5.59 0.21 -10.46
CA THR A 54 -6.21 1.10 -11.45
C THR A 54 -5.77 0.85 -12.89
N PRO A 55 -4.53 0.38 -13.21
CA PRO A 55 -4.12 0.05 -14.58
C PRO A 55 -4.99 -1.01 -15.27
N GLN A 56 -5.57 -1.95 -14.52
CA GLN A 56 -6.52 -2.92 -15.10
C GLN A 56 -7.70 -2.20 -15.76
N ARG A 57 -8.22 -1.16 -15.13
CA ARG A 57 -9.32 -0.36 -15.63
C ARG A 57 -8.95 0.44 -16.88
N PHE A 58 -7.68 0.86 -17.02
CA PHE A 58 -7.19 1.56 -18.22
C PHE A 58 -7.34 0.68 -19.44
N LEU A 59 -6.96 -0.61 -19.34
CA LEU A 59 -7.05 -1.56 -20.44
C LEU A 59 -8.48 -2.11 -20.62
N ASP A 60 -9.11 -2.59 -19.57
CA ASP A 60 -10.36 -3.36 -19.64
C ASP A 60 -11.58 -2.48 -19.85
N GLU A 61 -11.60 -1.30 -19.21
CA GLU A 61 -12.74 -0.38 -19.20
C GLU A 61 -12.50 0.84 -20.11
N ASN A 62 -11.29 0.98 -20.67
CA ASN A 62 -10.86 2.22 -21.31
C ASN A 62 -11.07 3.45 -20.38
N PHE A 63 -10.83 3.23 -19.09
CA PHE A 63 -10.99 4.26 -18.06
C PHE A 63 -9.98 5.38 -18.25
N ASP A 64 -10.45 6.62 -18.13
CA ASP A 64 -9.61 7.82 -18.14
C ASP A 64 -9.44 8.31 -16.70
N ILE A 65 -8.21 8.34 -16.18
CA ILE A 65 -7.93 8.78 -14.80
C ILE A 65 -8.35 10.23 -14.54
N GLY A 66 -8.47 11.04 -15.58
CA GLY A 66 -9.01 12.40 -15.52
C GLY A 66 -10.54 12.50 -15.53
N SER A 67 -11.23 11.36 -15.58
CA SER A 67 -12.69 11.33 -15.58
C SER A 67 -13.29 11.97 -14.33
N THR A 68 -14.32 12.78 -14.54
CA THR A 68 -15.13 13.42 -13.47
C THR A 68 -16.54 12.81 -13.40
N ASP A 69 -16.74 11.62 -13.98
CA ASP A 69 -18.05 10.96 -13.96
C ASP A 69 -18.43 10.60 -12.51
N PRO A 70 -19.53 11.17 -11.97
CA PRO A 70 -19.98 10.87 -10.61
C PRO A 70 -20.47 9.43 -10.42
N LYS A 71 -20.64 8.66 -11.50
CA LYS A 71 -21.01 7.24 -11.47
C LYS A 71 -19.79 6.32 -11.42
N ASP A 72 -18.58 6.88 -11.55
CA ASP A 72 -17.36 6.10 -11.42
C ASP A 72 -17.22 5.53 -10.01
N ILE A 73 -17.23 4.21 -9.91
CA ILE A 73 -17.14 3.44 -8.66
C ILE A 73 -15.70 3.06 -8.30
N GLY A 74 -14.72 3.41 -9.14
CA GLY A 74 -13.30 3.19 -8.86
C GLY A 74 -12.80 4.07 -7.73
N HIS A 75 -11.68 3.68 -7.16
CA HIS A 75 -11.15 4.35 -5.98
C HIS A 75 -10.22 5.51 -6.32
N ILE A 76 -9.58 5.51 -7.50
CA ILE A 76 -8.60 6.52 -7.92
C ILE A 76 -9.06 7.23 -9.19
N SER A 77 -9.01 8.56 -9.15
CA SER A 77 -9.01 9.49 -10.27
C SER A 77 -8.19 10.72 -9.89
N LEU A 78 -7.84 11.59 -10.85
CA LEU A 78 -7.07 12.81 -10.53
C LEU A 78 -7.81 13.73 -9.55
N ASP A 79 -9.14 13.80 -9.61
CA ASP A 79 -9.93 14.60 -8.66
C ASP A 79 -9.96 13.96 -7.27
N LYS A 80 -10.11 12.64 -7.16
CA LYS A 80 -10.04 11.89 -5.89
C LYS A 80 -8.64 11.99 -5.28
N ALA A 81 -7.59 11.83 -6.09
CA ALA A 81 -6.20 11.99 -5.65
C ALA A 81 -5.93 13.40 -5.12
N ARG A 82 -6.42 14.44 -5.83
CA ARG A 82 -6.30 15.84 -5.38
C ARG A 82 -7.06 16.10 -4.09
N ALA A 83 -8.27 15.59 -3.96
CA ALA A 83 -9.10 15.75 -2.75
C ALA A 83 -8.45 15.07 -1.53
N GLY A 84 -7.81 13.93 -1.72
CA GLY A 84 -7.07 13.19 -0.69
C GLY A 84 -5.61 13.57 -0.55
N ASN A 85 -5.13 14.62 -1.24
CA ASN A 85 -3.70 15.00 -1.27
C ASN A 85 -2.75 13.81 -1.58
N LEU A 86 -3.21 12.83 -2.36
CA LEU A 86 -2.39 11.72 -2.81
C LEU A 86 -1.28 12.25 -3.73
N GLY A 87 -0.05 12.25 -3.24
CA GLY A 87 1.11 12.84 -3.93
C GLY A 87 1.86 11.85 -4.81
N ALA A 88 1.81 10.57 -4.48
CA ALA A 88 2.42 9.50 -5.28
C ALA A 88 1.59 8.21 -5.19
N GLU A 89 1.47 7.54 -6.33
CA GLU A 89 0.79 6.25 -6.47
C GLU A 89 1.71 5.26 -7.15
N PHE A 90 1.87 4.07 -6.55
CA PHE A 90 2.46 2.93 -7.23
C PHE A 90 1.34 2.13 -7.91
N PHE A 91 1.15 2.37 -9.17
CA PHE A 91 0.22 1.62 -10.01
C PHE A 91 0.69 0.17 -10.16
N SER A 92 -0.18 -0.76 -9.76
CA SER A 92 0.07 -2.20 -9.88
C SER A 92 0.07 -2.62 -11.35
N ILE A 93 1.14 -3.28 -11.75
CA ILE A 93 1.27 -3.95 -13.03
C ILE A 93 1.09 -5.43 -12.74
N TRP A 94 -0.16 -5.83 -12.58
CA TRP A 94 -0.56 -7.19 -12.27
C TRP A 94 -1.05 -7.94 -13.51
N VAL A 95 -0.65 -9.17 -13.64
CA VAL A 95 -1.05 -10.05 -14.75
C VAL A 95 -1.71 -11.30 -14.20
N ASP A 96 -2.96 -11.53 -14.57
CA ASP A 96 -3.67 -12.74 -14.19
C ASP A 96 -2.96 -13.99 -14.75
N PRO A 97 -2.48 -14.90 -13.87
CA PRO A 97 -1.74 -16.08 -14.28
C PRO A 97 -2.60 -17.14 -14.98
N GLU A 98 -3.92 -17.11 -14.83
CA GLU A 98 -4.80 -18.10 -15.47
C GLU A 98 -5.15 -17.73 -16.91
N THR A 99 -5.45 -16.44 -17.15
CA THR A 99 -5.88 -15.96 -18.46
C THR A 99 -4.73 -15.58 -19.39
N ASN A 100 -3.53 -15.33 -18.85
CA ASN A 100 -2.37 -14.85 -19.62
C ASN A 100 -1.23 -15.86 -19.74
N GLN A 101 -1.48 -17.17 -19.57
CA GLN A 101 -0.45 -18.19 -19.69
C GLN A 101 0.34 -18.07 -21.00
N GLY A 102 1.69 -18.01 -20.88
CA GLY A 102 2.60 -17.86 -22.01
C GLY A 102 2.66 -16.46 -22.61
N HIS A 103 2.05 -15.47 -21.96
CA HIS A 103 2.02 -14.08 -22.42
C HIS A 103 2.17 -13.07 -21.27
N PHE A 104 2.77 -13.47 -20.15
CA PHE A 104 2.88 -12.62 -18.97
C PHE A 104 3.66 -11.34 -19.26
N ALA A 105 4.84 -11.45 -19.84
CA ALA A 105 5.66 -10.29 -20.19
C ALA A 105 4.95 -9.36 -21.19
N LYS A 106 4.22 -9.93 -22.16
CA LYS A 106 3.46 -9.13 -23.12
C LYS A 106 2.37 -8.31 -22.44
N HIS A 107 1.57 -8.91 -21.54
CA HIS A 107 0.50 -8.19 -20.83
C HIS A 107 1.06 -7.18 -19.84
N THR A 108 2.19 -7.49 -19.18
CA THR A 108 2.95 -6.53 -18.36
C THR A 108 3.32 -5.28 -19.16
N LEU A 109 3.77 -5.44 -20.42
CA LEU A 109 4.09 -4.31 -21.30
C LEU A 109 2.85 -3.48 -21.67
N ASP A 110 1.70 -4.12 -21.89
CA ASP A 110 0.44 -3.41 -22.18
C ASP A 110 0.01 -2.53 -20.99
N LEU A 111 0.11 -3.07 -19.77
CA LEU A 111 -0.20 -2.33 -18.55
C LEU A 111 0.77 -1.16 -18.31
N ILE A 112 2.08 -1.38 -18.51
CA ILE A 112 3.09 -0.31 -18.43
C ILE A 112 2.74 0.81 -19.42
N ASP A 113 2.45 0.47 -20.66
CA ASP A 113 2.09 1.43 -21.72
C ASP A 113 0.84 2.23 -21.34
N SER A 114 -0.18 1.57 -20.76
CA SER A 114 -1.41 2.23 -20.33
C SER A 114 -1.17 3.32 -19.29
N VAL A 115 -0.24 3.12 -18.35
CA VAL A 115 0.14 4.15 -17.36
C VAL A 115 0.84 5.33 -18.03
N TYR A 116 1.73 5.07 -19.00
CA TYR A 116 2.37 6.12 -19.80
C TYR A 116 1.36 6.93 -20.61
N GLU A 117 0.36 6.26 -21.22
CA GLU A 117 -0.70 6.95 -21.96
C GLU A 117 -1.52 7.87 -21.06
N GLN A 118 -1.87 7.45 -19.83
CA GLN A 118 -2.58 8.29 -18.88
C GLN A 118 -1.74 9.52 -18.49
N ALA A 119 -0.46 9.33 -18.19
CA ALA A 119 0.44 10.43 -17.86
C ALA A 119 0.62 11.41 -19.04
N ALA A 120 0.69 10.91 -20.26
CA ALA A 120 0.78 11.74 -21.46
C ALA A 120 -0.52 12.51 -21.77
N ARG A 121 -1.68 11.89 -21.45
CA ARG A 121 -3.00 12.51 -21.62
C ARG A 121 -3.28 13.61 -20.60
N HIS A 122 -2.74 13.48 -19.39
CA HIS A 122 -2.99 14.41 -18.27
C HIS A 122 -1.72 15.07 -17.72
N PRO A 123 -0.90 15.74 -18.54
CA PRO A 123 0.41 16.25 -18.11
C PRO A 123 0.33 17.34 -17.03
N ASP A 124 -0.82 17.99 -16.86
CA ASP A 124 -1.04 18.99 -15.82
C ASP A 124 -1.42 18.40 -14.46
N GLY A 125 -1.97 17.19 -14.43
CA GLY A 125 -2.43 16.51 -13.22
C GLY A 125 -1.52 15.39 -12.73
N MET A 126 -0.69 14.81 -13.62
CA MET A 126 0.08 13.60 -13.37
C MET A 126 1.44 13.66 -14.06
N MET A 127 2.43 12.95 -13.55
CA MET A 127 3.72 12.76 -14.22
C MET A 127 4.34 11.43 -13.82
N MET A 128 5.05 10.79 -14.74
CA MET A 128 5.85 9.61 -14.43
C MET A 128 6.95 9.95 -13.42
N ALA A 129 7.19 9.07 -12.47
CA ALA A 129 8.25 9.19 -11.48
C ALA A 129 9.07 7.89 -11.42
N PHE A 130 10.40 8.02 -11.38
CA PHE A 130 11.34 6.89 -11.42
C PHE A 130 12.35 6.93 -10.27
N SER A 131 12.28 7.96 -9.43
CA SER A 131 13.17 8.21 -8.32
C SER A 131 12.45 8.97 -7.21
N THR A 132 13.07 9.02 -6.03
CA THR A 132 12.58 9.86 -4.94
C THR A 132 12.58 11.34 -5.29
N ASP A 133 13.56 11.80 -6.08
CA ASP A 133 13.62 13.18 -6.55
C ASP A 133 12.46 13.53 -7.48
N ASP A 134 12.00 12.57 -8.29
CA ASP A 134 10.83 12.73 -9.14
C ASP A 134 9.53 12.87 -8.31
N ILE A 135 9.36 12.08 -7.25
CA ILE A 135 8.24 12.21 -6.32
C ILE A 135 8.23 13.60 -5.68
N GLU A 136 9.39 14.05 -5.16
CA GLU A 136 9.51 15.39 -4.58
C GLU A 136 9.23 16.50 -5.61
N ARG A 137 9.64 16.30 -6.86
CA ARG A 137 9.37 17.22 -7.96
C ARG A 137 7.88 17.28 -8.31
N ALA A 138 7.21 16.13 -8.41
CA ALA A 138 5.78 16.03 -8.66
C ALA A 138 4.99 16.74 -7.56
N HIS A 139 5.33 16.49 -6.31
CA HIS A 139 4.69 17.13 -5.15
C HIS A 139 4.82 18.67 -5.20
N LYS A 140 6.04 19.20 -5.51
CA LYS A 140 6.25 20.64 -5.68
C LYS A 140 5.42 21.24 -6.81
N GLN A 141 5.13 20.45 -7.85
CA GLN A 141 4.30 20.84 -9.00
C GLN A 141 2.80 20.57 -8.77
N LYS A 142 2.41 19.99 -7.62
CA LYS A 142 1.04 19.57 -7.28
C LYS A 142 0.46 18.59 -8.30
N LYS A 143 1.28 17.66 -8.75
CA LYS A 143 0.91 16.56 -9.65
C LYS A 143 1.00 15.23 -8.91
N LEU A 144 0.17 14.29 -9.31
CA LEU A 144 0.31 12.90 -8.90
C LEU A 144 1.59 12.31 -9.53
N ALA A 145 2.51 11.83 -8.70
CA ALA A 145 3.66 11.06 -9.16
C ALA A 145 3.19 9.63 -9.46
N ALA A 146 3.24 9.23 -10.73
CA ALA A 146 2.91 7.89 -11.16
C ALA A 146 4.16 7.01 -11.16
N LEU A 147 4.21 6.04 -10.27
CA LEU A 147 5.20 4.98 -10.23
C LEU A 147 4.54 3.66 -10.65
N MET A 148 5.34 2.64 -10.93
CA MET A 148 4.85 1.32 -11.30
C MET A 148 5.52 0.24 -10.47
N GLY A 149 4.72 -0.70 -9.97
CA GLY A 149 5.17 -1.90 -9.28
C GLY A 149 4.59 -3.13 -9.95
N ILE A 150 5.43 -4.10 -10.31
CA ILE A 150 4.94 -5.39 -10.80
C ILE A 150 4.43 -6.20 -9.61
N GLU A 151 3.21 -6.71 -9.73
CA GLU A 151 2.64 -7.62 -8.76
C GLU A 151 2.68 -9.06 -9.28
N GLY A 152 3.67 -9.78 -8.79
CA GLY A 152 3.89 -11.18 -9.14
C GLY A 152 5.08 -11.43 -10.07
N GLY A 153 6.07 -12.15 -9.54
CA GLY A 153 7.32 -12.45 -10.25
C GLY A 153 7.17 -13.37 -11.45
N HIS A 154 5.99 -14.00 -11.68
CA HIS A 154 5.69 -14.72 -12.91
C HIS A 154 5.76 -13.82 -14.15
N SER A 155 5.56 -12.50 -13.98
CA SER A 155 5.64 -11.50 -15.06
C SER A 155 6.98 -11.49 -15.79
N ILE A 156 8.08 -11.90 -15.13
CA ILE A 156 9.40 -11.96 -15.78
C ILE A 156 9.65 -13.24 -16.60
N GLU A 157 8.69 -14.18 -16.64
CA GLU A 157 8.80 -15.44 -17.40
C GLU A 157 10.13 -16.19 -17.12
N ASN A 158 10.60 -16.14 -15.85
CA ASN A 158 11.86 -16.75 -15.39
C ASN A 158 13.14 -16.22 -16.08
N ASP A 159 13.08 -15.01 -16.62
CA ASP A 159 14.20 -14.38 -17.32
C ASP A 159 14.65 -13.08 -16.64
N ILE A 160 15.91 -13.06 -16.19
CA ILE A 160 16.54 -11.90 -15.56
C ILE A 160 16.70 -10.71 -16.55
N HIS A 161 16.75 -10.97 -17.86
CA HIS A 161 16.80 -9.89 -18.86
C HIS A 161 15.47 -9.15 -18.95
N VAL A 162 14.35 -9.86 -18.84
CA VAL A 162 13.01 -9.28 -18.79
C VAL A 162 12.85 -8.41 -17.54
N LEU A 163 13.35 -8.84 -16.36
CA LEU A 163 13.39 -8.01 -15.16
C LEU A 163 14.13 -6.69 -15.39
N ARG A 164 15.30 -6.75 -16.06
CA ARG A 164 16.09 -5.55 -16.39
C ARG A 164 15.36 -4.62 -17.34
N ASP A 165 14.64 -5.18 -18.31
CA ASP A 165 13.88 -4.40 -19.28
C ASP A 165 12.69 -3.71 -18.62
N PHE A 166 11.97 -4.36 -17.72
CA PHE A 166 10.91 -3.73 -16.93
C PHE A 166 11.43 -2.59 -16.06
N TYR A 167 12.61 -2.76 -15.43
CA TYR A 167 13.25 -1.65 -14.71
C TYR A 167 13.57 -0.45 -15.63
N ARG A 168 14.10 -0.69 -16.83
CA ARG A 168 14.37 0.36 -17.84
C ARG A 168 13.09 1.05 -18.28
N LEU A 169 11.97 0.32 -18.34
CA LEU A 169 10.66 0.87 -18.66
C LEU A 169 10.00 1.59 -17.47
N GLY A 170 10.64 1.64 -16.32
CA GLY A 170 10.19 2.49 -15.21
C GLY A 170 9.56 1.76 -14.03
N VAL A 171 9.54 0.44 -14.01
CA VAL A 171 9.10 -0.33 -12.83
C VAL A 171 10.07 -0.10 -11.67
N ARG A 172 9.56 0.13 -10.47
CA ARG A 172 10.36 0.47 -9.29
C ARG A 172 10.23 -0.50 -8.11
N TYR A 173 9.24 -1.37 -8.11
CA TYR A 173 9.25 -2.56 -7.27
C TYR A 173 8.75 -3.79 -8.04
N MET A 174 9.01 -4.97 -7.50
CA MET A 174 8.37 -6.21 -7.93
C MET A 174 8.07 -7.07 -6.72
N THR A 175 6.81 -7.52 -6.61
CA THR A 175 6.37 -8.53 -5.66
C THR A 175 6.85 -9.90 -6.13
N LEU A 176 7.52 -10.67 -5.26
CA LEU A 176 8.21 -11.90 -5.67
C LEU A 176 7.26 -13.02 -6.13
N SER A 177 6.04 -13.07 -5.57
CA SER A 177 4.93 -13.91 -6.05
C SER A 177 3.64 -13.13 -5.92
N TRP A 178 2.59 -13.54 -6.63
CA TRP A 178 1.21 -13.11 -6.36
C TRP A 178 0.50 -14.18 -5.52
N SER A 179 -0.80 -14.37 -5.66
CA SER A 179 -1.54 -15.43 -4.97
C SER A 179 -1.26 -16.84 -5.51
N ASN A 180 -0.38 -16.95 -6.48
CA ASN A 180 0.15 -18.19 -7.06
C ASN A 180 1.64 -18.35 -6.78
N THR A 181 2.06 -19.54 -6.36
CA THR A 181 3.45 -19.99 -6.40
C THR A 181 3.95 -19.99 -7.83
N ASN A 182 5.07 -19.33 -8.10
CA ASN A 182 5.70 -19.32 -9.41
C ASN A 182 6.93 -20.28 -9.42
N GLU A 183 7.70 -20.30 -10.51
CA GLU A 183 8.83 -21.25 -10.68
C GLU A 183 9.99 -21.04 -9.69
N TRP A 184 9.98 -19.98 -8.87
CA TRP A 184 11.12 -19.63 -8.02
C TRP A 184 10.78 -19.01 -6.67
N ALA A 185 9.49 -18.76 -6.38
CA ALA A 185 9.02 -18.17 -5.12
C ALA A 185 7.65 -18.74 -4.72
N ASP A 186 7.54 -19.27 -3.51
CA ASP A 186 6.29 -19.76 -2.96
C ASP A 186 5.40 -18.60 -2.51
N SER A 187 4.10 -18.72 -2.79
CA SER A 187 3.05 -17.78 -2.44
C SER A 187 2.32 -18.17 -1.15
N SER A 188 1.80 -17.20 -0.42
CA SER A 188 0.88 -17.41 0.69
C SER A 188 -0.54 -17.78 0.23
N GLY A 189 -0.86 -17.54 -1.06
CA GLY A 189 -2.21 -17.77 -1.59
C GLY A 189 -2.54 -19.24 -1.83
N ASP A 190 -1.55 -20.03 -2.19
CA ASP A 190 -1.69 -21.45 -2.53
C ASP A 190 -0.84 -22.41 -1.68
N ILE A 191 -0.20 -21.90 -0.60
CA ILE A 191 0.75 -22.65 0.23
C ILE A 191 0.15 -23.93 0.86
N ASP A 192 -1.15 -23.97 1.06
CA ASP A 192 -1.87 -25.08 1.61
C ASP A 192 -2.47 -26.02 0.52
N ASP A 193 -2.29 -25.71 -0.78
CA ASP A 193 -2.80 -26.58 -1.86
C ASP A 193 -1.82 -27.73 -2.12
N PRO A 194 -2.22 -28.99 -1.81
CA PRO A 194 -1.35 -30.15 -2.01
C PRO A 194 -1.08 -30.47 -3.50
N LYS A 195 -1.77 -29.82 -4.44
CA LYS A 195 -1.55 -30.02 -5.87
C LYS A 195 -0.41 -29.14 -6.41
N ILE A 196 -0.02 -28.11 -5.68
CA ILE A 196 1.05 -27.20 -6.07
C ILE A 196 2.38 -27.73 -5.54
N GLN A 197 3.38 -27.74 -6.41
CA GLN A 197 4.75 -28.08 -6.01
C GLN A 197 5.42 -26.83 -5.44
N HIS A 198 5.66 -26.84 -4.13
CA HIS A 198 6.36 -25.75 -3.44
C HIS A 198 7.87 -25.96 -3.42
N HIS A 199 8.61 -24.84 -3.35
CA HIS A 199 10.08 -24.81 -3.33
C HIS A 199 10.66 -24.75 -1.90
N ASN A 200 9.81 -24.60 -0.89
CA ASN A 200 10.21 -24.28 0.49
C ASN A 200 10.95 -22.93 0.56
N GLY A 201 10.35 -21.89 -0.05
CA GLY A 201 10.82 -20.51 -0.08
C GLY A 201 11.32 -20.06 -1.45
N LEU A 202 12.42 -19.31 -1.49
CA LEU A 202 13.08 -18.90 -2.72
C LEU A 202 14.01 -20.00 -3.25
N THR A 203 13.90 -20.30 -4.54
CA THR A 203 14.94 -21.08 -5.24
C THR A 203 16.25 -20.27 -5.37
N ASP A 204 17.31 -20.89 -5.88
CA ASP A 204 18.56 -20.16 -6.13
C ASP A 204 18.37 -19.09 -7.21
N PHE A 205 17.51 -19.32 -8.21
CA PHE A 205 17.13 -18.30 -9.18
C PHE A 205 16.34 -17.14 -8.51
N GLY A 206 15.41 -17.44 -7.61
CA GLY A 206 14.68 -16.41 -6.84
C GLY A 206 15.62 -15.51 -6.02
N LYS A 207 16.65 -16.10 -5.40
CA LYS A 207 17.70 -15.33 -4.71
C LYS A 207 18.51 -14.45 -5.68
N GLN A 208 18.82 -14.94 -6.89
CA GLN A 208 19.47 -14.13 -7.92
C GLN A 208 18.59 -12.96 -8.37
N VAL A 209 17.27 -13.16 -8.52
CA VAL A 209 16.31 -12.10 -8.81
C VAL A 209 16.35 -11.01 -7.74
N VAL A 210 16.29 -11.37 -6.44
CA VAL A 210 16.37 -10.42 -5.33
C VAL A 210 17.69 -9.62 -5.37
N LEU A 211 18.83 -10.27 -5.62
CA LEU A 211 20.12 -9.58 -5.71
C LEU A 211 20.20 -8.65 -6.93
N GLU A 212 19.62 -9.05 -8.06
CA GLU A 212 19.57 -8.20 -9.25
C GLU A 212 18.65 -7.00 -9.05
N MET A 213 17.48 -7.17 -8.39
CA MET A 213 16.62 -6.05 -7.99
C MET A 213 17.40 -5.04 -7.16
N ASN A 214 18.18 -5.49 -6.15
CA ASN A 214 19.01 -4.60 -5.35
C ASN A 214 20.05 -3.87 -6.22
N ARG A 215 20.69 -4.57 -7.16
CA ARG A 215 21.68 -3.97 -8.06
C ARG A 215 21.06 -2.92 -8.98
N LEU A 216 19.85 -3.18 -9.48
CA LEU A 216 19.12 -2.23 -10.33
C LEU A 216 18.65 -0.99 -9.57
N GLY A 217 18.30 -1.11 -8.28
CA GLY A 217 17.58 -0.11 -7.51
C GLY A 217 16.07 -0.31 -7.58
N MET A 218 15.65 -1.55 -7.85
CA MET A 218 14.26 -1.98 -7.76
C MET A 218 13.99 -2.46 -6.33
N ILE A 219 12.94 -1.97 -5.71
CA ILE A 219 12.54 -2.35 -4.35
C ILE A 219 12.02 -3.80 -4.38
N VAL A 220 12.48 -4.61 -3.44
CA VAL A 220 11.96 -5.98 -3.25
C VAL A 220 10.68 -5.90 -2.44
N ASP A 221 9.57 -6.32 -3.02
CA ASP A 221 8.28 -6.37 -2.36
C ASP A 221 7.97 -7.80 -1.89
N ILE A 222 7.62 -7.90 -0.61
CA ILE A 222 7.34 -9.16 0.09
C ILE A 222 5.85 -9.34 0.42
N SER A 223 4.96 -8.55 -0.18
CA SER A 223 3.53 -8.86 -0.16
C SER A 223 3.27 -10.18 -0.87
N HIS A 224 2.19 -10.88 -0.58
CA HIS A 224 1.79 -12.16 -1.17
C HIS A 224 2.67 -13.38 -0.88
N VAL A 225 3.93 -13.21 -0.51
CA VAL A 225 4.85 -14.34 -0.38
C VAL A 225 4.52 -15.26 0.80
N ALA A 226 4.84 -16.54 0.67
CA ALA A 226 4.78 -17.48 1.80
C ALA A 226 5.77 -17.09 2.89
N ASP A 227 5.52 -17.52 4.13
CA ASP A 227 6.36 -17.20 5.28
C ASP A 227 7.84 -17.55 5.04
N LYS A 228 8.12 -18.71 4.42
CA LYS A 228 9.50 -19.10 4.14
C LYS A 228 10.15 -18.23 3.06
N THR A 229 9.40 -17.85 2.03
CA THR A 229 9.84 -16.92 1.00
C THR A 229 10.17 -15.55 1.59
N PHE A 230 9.37 -15.08 2.54
CA PHE A 230 9.65 -13.86 3.31
C PHE A 230 11.03 -13.93 3.99
N TRP A 231 11.30 -15.02 4.74
CA TRP A 231 12.56 -15.15 5.46
C TRP A 231 13.76 -15.26 4.52
N ASP A 232 13.60 -15.93 3.39
CA ASP A 232 14.65 -16.01 2.37
C ASP A 232 14.92 -14.65 1.71
N ALA A 233 13.87 -13.87 1.42
CA ALA A 233 14.00 -12.53 0.86
C ALA A 233 14.72 -11.57 1.83
N ILE A 234 14.32 -11.56 3.11
CA ILE A 234 15.02 -10.79 4.17
C ILE A 234 16.48 -11.17 4.32
N ALA A 235 16.78 -12.48 4.26
CA ALA A 235 18.16 -12.96 4.39
C ALA A 235 19.02 -12.64 3.16
N THR A 236 18.42 -12.56 1.97
CA THR A 236 19.11 -12.36 0.69
C THR A 236 19.30 -10.88 0.36
N SER A 237 18.28 -10.04 0.60
CA SER A 237 18.29 -8.64 0.22
C SER A 237 19.42 -7.86 0.88
N LYS A 238 20.09 -7.01 0.10
CA LYS A 238 21.13 -6.06 0.54
C LYS A 238 20.56 -4.67 0.82
N ALA A 239 19.29 -4.44 0.44
CA ALA A 239 18.56 -3.18 0.62
C ALA A 239 17.32 -3.43 1.49
N PRO A 240 16.72 -2.37 2.06
CA PRO A 240 15.43 -2.49 2.70
C PRO A 240 14.36 -3.03 1.75
N VAL A 241 13.44 -3.84 2.28
CA VAL A 241 12.29 -4.39 1.55
C VAL A 241 11.03 -3.59 1.89
N ILE A 242 9.97 -3.74 1.08
CA ILE A 242 8.63 -3.31 1.44
C ILE A 242 7.68 -4.51 1.49
N ALA A 243 6.62 -4.40 2.29
CA ALA A 243 5.38 -5.10 2.04
C ALA A 243 4.41 -4.05 1.50
N SER A 244 4.28 -3.98 0.17
CA SER A 244 3.58 -2.90 -0.51
C SER A 244 2.10 -2.78 -0.11
N HIS A 245 1.46 -3.89 0.30
CA HIS A 245 0.07 -3.95 0.72
C HIS A 245 -0.20 -5.19 1.58
N SER A 246 0.19 -5.13 2.87
CA SER A 246 -0.02 -6.22 3.83
C SER A 246 -0.41 -5.67 5.20
N SER A 247 -1.12 -6.47 6.01
CA SER A 247 -1.61 -6.06 7.31
C SER A 247 -1.06 -6.94 8.45
N ALA A 248 -1.54 -6.79 9.69
CA ALA A 248 -1.02 -7.52 10.84
C ALA A 248 -1.77 -8.85 11.06
N ARG A 249 -1.05 -9.97 11.01
CA ARG A 249 -1.64 -11.31 11.21
C ARG A 249 -2.17 -11.53 12.64
N ALA A 250 -1.62 -10.82 13.61
CA ALA A 250 -2.09 -10.87 14.99
C ALA A 250 -3.51 -10.34 15.18
N LEU A 251 -3.99 -9.46 14.29
CA LEU A 251 -5.35 -8.91 14.34
C LEU A 251 -6.31 -9.69 13.42
N THR A 252 -5.83 -10.11 12.25
CA THR A 252 -6.61 -10.91 11.30
C THR A 252 -5.73 -12.03 10.78
N ASN A 253 -6.07 -13.27 11.11
CA ASN A 253 -5.29 -14.46 10.80
C ASN A 253 -5.46 -14.89 9.33
N ALA A 254 -5.12 -13.98 8.43
CA ALA A 254 -5.01 -14.25 7.00
C ALA A 254 -3.55 -14.57 6.65
N PRO A 255 -3.24 -15.59 5.82
CA PRO A 255 -1.86 -15.92 5.41
C PRO A 255 -1.14 -14.75 4.75
N ARG A 256 -1.88 -13.84 4.10
CA ARG A 256 -1.40 -12.60 3.47
C ARG A 256 -0.85 -11.57 4.46
N ASN A 257 -1.23 -11.67 5.73
CA ASN A 257 -0.82 -10.73 6.75
C ASN A 257 0.54 -11.11 7.37
N ILE A 258 1.25 -10.10 7.85
CA ILE A 258 2.60 -10.19 8.40
C ILE A 258 2.53 -10.56 9.90
N THR A 259 3.32 -11.54 10.34
CA THR A 259 3.43 -11.90 11.77
C THR A 259 4.26 -10.89 12.55
N ASP A 260 4.12 -10.86 13.88
CA ASP A 260 4.90 -9.94 14.74
C ASP A 260 6.43 -10.16 14.60
N ASP A 261 6.87 -11.40 14.41
CA ASP A 261 8.31 -11.69 14.20
C ASP A 261 8.79 -11.16 12.84
N MET A 262 7.95 -11.27 11.81
CA MET A 262 8.23 -10.69 10.50
C MET A 262 8.23 -9.16 10.56
N LEU A 263 7.30 -8.53 11.31
CA LEU A 263 7.31 -7.08 11.54
C LEU A 263 8.62 -6.61 12.15
N ARG A 264 9.13 -7.33 13.16
CA ARG A 264 10.44 -7.05 13.77
C ARG A 264 11.60 -7.24 12.77
N ALA A 265 11.49 -8.24 11.89
CA ALA A 265 12.50 -8.48 10.87
C ALA A 265 12.52 -7.39 9.80
N VAL A 266 11.36 -6.90 9.35
CA VAL A 266 11.26 -5.75 8.44
C VAL A 266 11.87 -4.51 9.08
N ALA A 267 11.54 -4.23 10.35
CA ALA A 267 12.14 -3.10 11.08
C ALA A 267 13.66 -3.20 11.16
N LYS A 268 14.20 -4.39 11.47
CA LYS A 268 15.65 -4.62 11.51
C LYS A 268 16.31 -4.48 10.14
N ASN A 269 15.62 -4.85 9.07
CA ASN A 269 16.07 -4.66 7.67
C ASN A 269 16.03 -3.19 7.24
N GLY A 270 15.33 -2.33 7.96
CA GLY A 270 15.10 -0.92 7.60
C GLY A 270 13.91 -0.71 6.65
N GLY A 271 13.12 -1.74 6.40
CA GLY A 271 11.98 -1.74 5.50
C GLY A 271 10.72 -1.05 6.04
N VAL A 272 9.61 -1.24 5.34
CA VAL A 272 8.29 -0.71 5.70
C VAL A 272 7.20 -1.73 5.36
N VAL A 273 6.14 -1.76 6.18
CA VAL A 273 4.91 -2.51 5.90
C VAL A 273 3.81 -1.48 5.65
N ASP A 274 3.30 -1.47 4.44
CA ASP A 274 2.24 -0.57 4.00
C ASP A 274 0.91 -1.30 4.13
N VAL A 275 0.01 -0.72 4.96
CA VAL A 275 -1.21 -1.40 5.39
C VAL A 275 -2.19 -1.50 4.25
N ASN A 276 -2.63 -2.73 3.95
CA ASN A 276 -3.68 -3.01 2.96
C ASN A 276 -5.06 -2.61 3.50
N PHE A 277 -5.93 -2.06 2.62
CA PHE A 277 -7.27 -1.60 3.00
C PHE A 277 -8.37 -2.63 2.72
N PHE A 278 -8.05 -3.80 2.21
CA PHE A 278 -9.04 -4.87 2.03
C PHE A 278 -9.63 -5.30 3.37
N SER A 279 -10.94 -5.22 3.53
CA SER A 279 -11.64 -5.58 4.76
C SER A 279 -11.35 -7.00 5.24
N GLY A 280 -11.09 -7.94 4.31
CA GLY A 280 -10.73 -9.32 4.64
C GLY A 280 -9.37 -9.46 5.30
N PHE A 281 -8.45 -8.50 5.14
CA PHE A 281 -7.15 -8.51 5.82
C PHE A 281 -7.14 -7.66 7.10
N LEU A 282 -8.23 -6.90 7.32
CA LEU A 282 -8.36 -5.98 8.45
C LEU A 282 -9.33 -6.48 9.54
N ASP A 283 -10.29 -7.34 9.18
CA ASP A 283 -11.30 -7.82 10.13
C ASP A 283 -11.50 -9.34 10.03
N GLN A 284 -11.28 -10.04 11.14
CA GLN A 284 -11.37 -11.50 11.18
C GLN A 284 -12.77 -12.01 10.79
N LYS A 285 -13.84 -11.30 11.17
CA LYS A 285 -15.20 -11.74 10.84
C LYS A 285 -15.47 -11.60 9.35
N TYR A 286 -14.93 -10.51 8.73
CA TYR A 286 -15.03 -10.33 7.30
C TYR A 286 -14.25 -11.42 6.57
N TRP A 287 -13.02 -11.72 7.01
CA TRP A 287 -12.19 -12.80 6.47
C TRP A 287 -12.91 -14.15 6.53
N ASP A 288 -13.46 -14.51 7.69
CA ASP A 288 -14.17 -15.77 7.86
C ASP A 288 -15.41 -15.86 6.96
N ALA A 289 -16.18 -14.77 6.84
CA ALA A 289 -17.32 -14.69 5.96
C ALA A 289 -16.96 -14.79 4.47
N SER A 290 -15.87 -14.12 4.04
CA SER A 290 -15.40 -14.21 2.66
C SER A 290 -14.93 -15.63 2.31
N LYS A 291 -14.21 -16.28 3.21
CA LYS A 291 -13.81 -17.69 3.06
C LYS A 291 -15.00 -18.63 2.96
N ALA A 292 -16.03 -18.41 3.78
CA ALA A 292 -17.23 -19.24 3.77
C ALA A 292 -18.02 -19.18 2.45
N GLN A 293 -17.92 -18.09 1.70
CA GLN A 293 -18.60 -17.94 0.40
C GLN A 293 -17.70 -18.19 -0.80
N ALA A 294 -16.38 -18.39 -0.62
CA ALA A 294 -15.38 -18.42 -1.70
C ALA A 294 -15.70 -19.47 -2.79
N GLU A 295 -16.09 -20.69 -2.41
CA GLU A 295 -16.41 -21.73 -3.38
C GLU A 295 -17.60 -21.34 -4.27
N ALA A 296 -18.68 -20.82 -3.65
CA ALA A 296 -19.86 -20.38 -4.40
C ALA A 296 -19.58 -19.14 -5.26
N GLN A 297 -18.73 -18.24 -4.79
CA GLN A 297 -18.28 -17.08 -5.53
C GLN A 297 -17.47 -17.50 -6.76
N ASN A 298 -16.47 -18.38 -6.60
CA ASN A 298 -15.64 -18.88 -7.68
C ASN A 298 -16.48 -19.62 -8.74
N ALA A 299 -17.46 -20.42 -8.34
CA ALA A 299 -18.40 -21.05 -9.26
C ALA A 299 -19.22 -20.01 -10.04
N ALA A 300 -19.69 -18.94 -9.40
CA ALA A 300 -20.45 -17.88 -10.06
C ALA A 300 -19.59 -17.09 -11.05
N ILE A 301 -18.32 -16.81 -10.71
CA ILE A 301 -17.33 -16.18 -11.59
C ILE A 301 -17.12 -17.07 -12.82
N HIS A 302 -16.77 -18.33 -12.61
CA HIS A 302 -16.55 -19.29 -13.69
C HIS A 302 -17.76 -19.38 -14.65
N ASP A 303 -18.97 -19.55 -14.11
CA ASP A 303 -20.20 -19.61 -14.92
C ASP A 303 -20.46 -18.34 -15.72
N TYR A 304 -20.10 -17.17 -15.17
CA TYR A 304 -20.23 -15.90 -15.86
C TYR A 304 -19.22 -15.76 -16.99
N LEU A 305 -17.95 -16.06 -16.73
CA LEU A 305 -16.87 -15.99 -17.71
C LEU A 305 -17.10 -16.97 -18.89
N GLU A 306 -17.55 -18.20 -18.59
CA GLU A 306 -17.89 -19.18 -19.63
C GLU A 306 -19.06 -18.71 -20.53
N LYS A 307 -20.05 -18.02 -19.94
CA LYS A 307 -21.13 -17.41 -20.75
C LYS A 307 -20.61 -16.31 -21.69
N LEU A 308 -19.65 -15.50 -21.26
CA LEU A 308 -19.02 -14.47 -22.09
C LEU A 308 -18.22 -15.12 -23.21
N LYS A 309 -17.41 -16.14 -22.92
CA LYS A 309 -16.65 -16.92 -23.92
C LYS A 309 -17.57 -17.56 -24.96
N ALA A 310 -18.68 -18.16 -24.53
CA ALA A 310 -19.67 -18.75 -25.41
C ALA A 310 -20.36 -17.74 -26.37
N GLN A 311 -20.37 -16.45 -25.98
CA GLN A 311 -20.84 -15.35 -26.82
C GLN A 311 -19.74 -14.79 -27.75
N GLY A 312 -18.53 -15.38 -27.73
CA GLY A 312 -17.38 -14.90 -28.50
C GLY A 312 -16.76 -13.61 -27.97
N LYS A 313 -17.03 -13.26 -26.73
CA LYS A 313 -16.42 -12.09 -26.07
C LYS A 313 -15.06 -12.45 -25.49
N GLN A 314 -14.13 -11.51 -25.54
CA GLN A 314 -12.92 -11.57 -24.74
C GLN A 314 -13.29 -11.35 -23.28
N VAL A 315 -12.73 -12.16 -22.40
CA VAL A 315 -12.89 -12.05 -20.95
C VAL A 315 -11.78 -11.18 -20.42
N THR A 316 -12.11 -10.30 -19.49
CA THR A 316 -11.16 -9.39 -18.82
C THR A 316 -11.26 -9.55 -17.31
N TYR A 317 -10.26 -9.00 -16.58
CA TYR A 317 -10.31 -8.94 -15.12
C TYR A 317 -11.52 -8.13 -14.62
N SER A 318 -11.87 -7.04 -15.30
CA SER A 318 -13.06 -6.25 -14.93
C SER A 318 -14.38 -7.04 -15.01
N ASP A 319 -14.43 -8.08 -15.82
CA ASP A 319 -15.58 -8.99 -15.86
C ASP A 319 -15.67 -9.86 -14.61
N GLU A 320 -14.53 -10.34 -14.11
CA GLU A 320 -14.42 -11.07 -12.84
C GLU A 320 -14.71 -10.17 -11.64
N ASP A 321 -14.07 -8.99 -11.57
CA ASP A 321 -14.26 -8.01 -10.50
C ASP A 321 -15.74 -7.64 -10.33
N ARG A 322 -16.48 -7.52 -11.43
CA ARG A 322 -17.93 -7.26 -11.39
C ARG A 322 -18.71 -8.30 -10.57
N ILE A 323 -18.39 -9.57 -10.69
CA ILE A 323 -19.04 -10.65 -9.93
C ILE A 323 -18.51 -10.65 -8.50
N THR A 324 -17.22 -10.47 -8.33
CA THR A 324 -16.56 -10.37 -7.01
C THR A 324 -17.18 -9.25 -6.17
N ARG A 325 -17.39 -8.06 -6.73
CA ARG A 325 -18.09 -6.92 -6.06
C ARG A 325 -19.49 -7.31 -5.56
N GLN A 326 -20.25 -8.05 -6.37
CA GLN A 326 -21.60 -8.49 -5.97
C GLN A 326 -21.58 -9.46 -4.78
N TRP A 327 -20.53 -10.29 -4.68
CA TRP A 327 -20.36 -11.22 -3.57
C TRP A 327 -19.82 -10.51 -2.33
N MET A 328 -18.83 -9.67 -2.45
CA MET A 328 -18.27 -8.88 -1.35
C MET A 328 -19.30 -7.93 -0.74
N ALA A 329 -20.19 -7.36 -1.55
CA ALA A 329 -21.30 -6.51 -1.06
C ALA A 329 -22.31 -7.23 -0.14
N LYS A 330 -22.31 -8.57 -0.10
CA LYS A 330 -23.16 -9.35 0.83
C LYS A 330 -22.60 -9.38 2.26
N ILE A 331 -21.32 -9.07 2.44
CA ILE A 331 -20.64 -9.05 3.72
C ILE A 331 -20.62 -7.60 4.24
N PRO A 332 -21.13 -7.34 5.45
CA PRO A 332 -21.07 -5.99 6.02
C PRO A 332 -19.60 -5.52 6.17
N ARG A 333 -19.29 -4.38 5.59
CA ARG A 333 -17.95 -3.76 5.71
C ARG A 333 -17.66 -3.40 7.17
N PRO A 334 -16.46 -3.67 7.69
CA PRO A 334 -16.09 -3.32 9.06
C PRO A 334 -15.97 -1.79 9.22
N PRO A 335 -15.98 -1.28 10.47
CA PRO A 335 -15.80 0.15 10.71
C PRO A 335 -14.37 0.60 10.32
N PHE A 336 -14.23 1.87 9.97
CA PHE A 336 -12.94 2.48 9.59
C PHE A 336 -11.81 2.25 10.61
N THR A 337 -12.17 2.15 11.89
CA THR A 337 -11.19 2.00 12.98
C THR A 337 -10.33 0.76 12.87
N VAL A 338 -10.78 -0.31 12.19
CA VAL A 338 -9.96 -1.52 12.01
C VAL A 338 -8.69 -1.24 11.22
N LEU A 339 -8.74 -0.34 10.22
CA LEU A 339 -7.56 0.09 9.49
C LEU A 339 -6.54 0.75 10.43
N ILE A 340 -7.01 1.63 11.30
CA ILE A 340 -6.16 2.34 12.27
C ILE A 340 -5.60 1.36 13.31
N ASP A 341 -6.37 0.35 13.73
CA ASP A 341 -5.91 -0.69 14.66
C ASP A 341 -4.71 -1.47 14.07
N HIS A 342 -4.70 -1.75 12.75
CA HIS A 342 -3.57 -2.38 12.08
C HIS A 342 -2.35 -1.46 12.02
N ILE A 343 -2.54 -0.17 11.71
CA ILE A 343 -1.45 0.84 11.75
C ILE A 343 -0.86 0.89 13.17
N ASP A 344 -1.70 0.99 14.20
CA ASP A 344 -1.28 1.00 15.61
C ASP A 344 -0.48 -0.25 15.99
N HIS A 345 -0.96 -1.43 15.59
CA HIS A 345 -0.29 -2.70 15.90
C HIS A 345 1.11 -2.76 15.26
N ILE A 346 1.20 -2.44 13.96
CA ILE A 346 2.49 -2.44 13.25
C ILE A 346 3.43 -1.39 13.86
N ALA A 347 2.95 -0.17 14.13
CA ALA A 347 3.74 0.88 14.76
C ALA A 347 4.22 0.48 16.16
N LYS A 348 3.41 -0.25 16.93
CA LYS A 348 3.77 -0.76 18.25
C LYS A 348 4.86 -1.83 18.20
N ILE A 349 4.82 -2.74 17.20
CA ILE A 349 5.75 -3.87 17.10
C ILE A 349 7.04 -3.49 16.37
N ALA A 350 6.93 -2.75 15.26
CA ALA A 350 8.04 -2.40 14.38
C ALA A 350 8.58 -0.97 14.61
N GLY A 351 7.77 -0.08 15.20
CA GLY A 351 8.05 1.34 15.30
C GLY A 351 7.37 2.15 14.19
N THR A 352 7.10 3.44 14.49
CA THR A 352 6.43 4.36 13.53
C THR A 352 7.23 4.62 12.26
N ASP A 353 8.51 4.27 12.23
CA ASP A 353 9.39 4.38 11.06
C ASP A 353 9.20 3.25 10.04
N HIS A 354 8.36 2.25 10.34
CA HIS A 354 8.24 1.01 9.57
C HIS A 354 6.80 0.68 9.16
N VAL A 355 5.91 1.63 9.17
CA VAL A 355 4.52 1.50 8.73
C VAL A 355 4.16 2.58 7.72
N GLY A 356 3.36 2.23 6.70
CA GLY A 356 2.88 3.12 5.64
C GLY A 356 1.49 2.71 5.15
N LEU A 357 1.14 3.17 3.96
CA LEU A 357 -0.17 2.97 3.32
C LEU A 357 0.01 2.26 1.99
N GLY A 358 -0.71 1.16 1.79
CA GLY A 358 -0.76 0.41 0.54
C GLY A 358 -2.19 -0.06 0.33
N SER A 359 -3.02 0.80 -0.26
CA SER A 359 -4.48 0.70 -0.18
C SER A 359 -5.06 -0.54 -0.86
N ASP A 360 -4.42 -1.00 -1.90
CA ASP A 360 -4.97 -2.03 -2.79
C ASP A 360 -6.26 -1.53 -3.48
N PHE A 361 -6.34 -0.22 -3.71
CA PHE A 361 -7.47 0.41 -4.39
C PHE A 361 -7.62 -0.15 -5.80
N ASP A 362 -8.87 -0.28 -6.22
CA ASP A 362 -9.32 -0.91 -7.46
C ASP A 362 -9.05 -2.44 -7.54
N GLY A 363 -8.27 -3.05 -6.61
CA GLY A 363 -8.03 -4.49 -6.51
C GLY A 363 -8.92 -5.22 -5.47
N VAL A 364 -9.62 -4.48 -4.61
CA VAL A 364 -10.36 -5.06 -3.47
C VAL A 364 -11.87 -5.19 -3.69
N ALA A 365 -12.34 -5.10 -4.92
CA ALA A 365 -13.76 -5.26 -5.28
C ALA A 365 -14.71 -4.36 -4.44
N GLY A 366 -14.27 -3.15 -4.05
CA GLY A 366 -15.04 -2.23 -3.21
C GLY A 366 -15.14 -2.63 -1.73
N ALA A 367 -14.41 -3.63 -1.31
CA ALA A 367 -14.45 -4.18 0.06
C ALA A 367 -13.47 -3.49 1.03
N THR A 368 -13.36 -2.17 0.97
CA THR A 368 -12.64 -1.34 1.95
C THR A 368 -13.46 -1.14 3.23
N PRO A 369 -12.90 -0.73 4.38
CA PRO A 369 -13.67 -0.36 5.56
C PRO A 369 -14.65 0.79 5.29
N GLN A 370 -15.75 0.87 6.09
CA GLN A 370 -16.75 1.92 5.94
C GLN A 370 -16.12 3.31 6.02
N GLY A 371 -16.43 4.16 5.05
CA GLY A 371 -15.93 5.53 5.00
C GLY A 371 -14.52 5.69 4.40
N MET A 372 -13.93 4.59 3.88
CA MET A 372 -12.73 4.61 3.06
C MET A 372 -13.11 4.15 1.65
N ASP A 373 -13.79 5.01 0.90
CA ASP A 373 -14.42 4.67 -0.37
C ASP A 373 -13.56 5.07 -1.58
N SER A 374 -12.53 5.88 -1.36
CA SER A 374 -11.60 6.32 -2.41
C SER A 374 -10.38 7.04 -1.82
N ALA A 375 -9.44 7.41 -2.68
CA ALA A 375 -8.29 8.25 -2.31
C ALA A 375 -8.70 9.58 -1.67
N ALA A 376 -9.90 10.13 -1.96
CA ALA A 376 -10.41 11.35 -1.34
C ALA A 376 -10.59 11.24 0.18
N ASP A 377 -10.67 10.01 0.72
CA ASP A 377 -10.89 9.74 2.14
C ASP A 377 -9.59 9.65 2.96
N LEU A 378 -8.42 9.69 2.34
CA LEU A 378 -7.12 9.59 3.01
C LEU A 378 -6.92 10.59 4.16
N PRO A 379 -7.43 11.84 4.13
CA PRO A 379 -7.34 12.76 5.26
C PRO A 379 -7.95 12.23 6.57
N LYS A 380 -8.93 11.32 6.49
CA LYS A 380 -9.53 10.66 7.66
C LYS A 380 -8.52 9.81 8.45
N ILE A 381 -7.53 9.21 7.75
CA ILE A 381 -6.43 8.48 8.40
C ILE A 381 -5.63 9.45 9.29
N THR A 382 -5.30 10.62 8.78
CA THR A 382 -4.57 11.66 9.54
C THR A 382 -5.34 12.09 10.78
N GLN A 383 -6.66 12.31 10.66
CA GLN A 383 -7.50 12.64 11.80
C GLN A 383 -7.49 11.52 12.84
N ALA A 384 -7.71 10.28 12.42
CA ALA A 384 -7.75 9.15 13.32
C ALA A 384 -6.40 8.90 14.03
N LEU A 385 -5.27 9.08 13.35
CA LEU A 385 -3.95 9.00 13.97
C LEU A 385 -3.71 10.13 14.98
N LEU A 386 -4.19 11.35 14.73
CA LEU A 386 -4.18 12.43 15.71
C LEU A 386 -5.01 12.08 16.95
N ASP A 387 -6.19 11.52 16.77
CA ASP A 387 -7.09 11.10 17.86
C ASP A 387 -6.47 9.97 18.70
N ARG A 388 -5.63 9.13 18.09
CA ARG A 388 -4.81 8.10 18.77
C ARG A 388 -3.56 8.67 19.44
N GLY A 389 -3.27 9.97 19.32
CA GLY A 389 -2.17 10.65 19.98
C GLY A 389 -0.83 10.62 19.25
N TYR A 390 -0.81 10.24 17.96
CA TYR A 390 0.40 10.32 17.16
C TYR A 390 0.90 11.76 17.01
N SER A 391 2.22 11.92 17.01
CA SER A 391 2.83 13.21 16.72
C SER A 391 2.65 13.58 15.23
N SER A 392 2.61 14.88 14.91
CA SER A 392 2.58 15.32 13.51
C SER A 392 3.78 14.81 12.70
N ALA A 393 4.92 14.57 13.35
CA ALA A 393 6.10 14.01 12.71
C ALA A 393 5.89 12.53 12.34
N ASP A 394 5.34 11.73 13.27
CA ASP A 394 5.09 10.30 13.02
C ASP A 394 3.97 10.12 11.99
N ILE A 395 2.94 10.96 12.01
CA ILE A 395 1.88 10.94 10.98
C ILE A 395 2.49 11.17 9.59
N ARG A 396 3.37 12.17 9.41
CA ARG A 396 4.01 12.40 8.10
C ARG A 396 4.90 11.24 7.65
N LYS A 397 5.54 10.53 8.59
CA LYS A 397 6.30 9.31 8.27
C LYS A 397 5.36 8.22 7.73
N ILE A 398 4.25 7.96 8.43
CA ILE A 398 3.25 6.95 8.06
C ILE A 398 2.61 7.28 6.71
N LEU A 399 2.30 8.54 6.45
CA LEU A 399 1.65 8.96 5.20
C LEU A 399 2.53 8.78 3.95
N GLY A 400 3.86 8.67 4.09
CA GLY A 400 4.73 8.44 2.93
C GLY A 400 6.22 8.67 3.22
N GLY A 401 6.56 9.34 4.33
CA GLY A 401 7.96 9.61 4.68
C GLY A 401 8.79 8.33 4.83
N ASN A 402 8.18 7.25 5.33
CA ASN A 402 8.85 5.96 5.49
C ASN A 402 9.14 5.28 4.14
N VAL A 403 8.19 5.33 3.21
CA VAL A 403 8.37 4.82 1.84
C VAL A 403 9.48 5.60 1.11
N LEU A 404 9.48 6.94 1.21
CA LEU A 404 10.56 7.78 0.66
C LEU A 404 11.92 7.41 1.23
N ARG A 405 12.02 7.18 2.54
CA ARG A 405 13.26 6.73 3.21
C ARG A 405 13.74 5.41 2.64
N VAL A 406 12.85 4.42 2.54
CA VAL A 406 13.17 3.09 1.99
C VAL A 406 13.65 3.22 0.55
N PHE A 407 12.92 3.95 -0.29
CA PHE A 407 13.28 4.11 -1.69
C PHE A 407 14.65 4.81 -1.85
N LYS A 408 14.92 5.88 -1.10
CA LYS A 408 16.25 6.55 -1.08
C LYS A 408 17.37 5.58 -0.70
N GLU A 409 17.12 4.70 0.26
CA GLU A 409 18.11 3.72 0.69
C GLU A 409 18.34 2.63 -0.36
N VAL A 410 17.28 2.16 -1.04
CA VAL A 410 17.39 1.24 -2.18
C VAL A 410 18.22 1.86 -3.31
N GLU A 411 17.96 3.13 -3.67
CA GLU A 411 18.75 3.87 -4.65
C GLU A 411 20.22 4.00 -4.23
N ARG A 412 20.49 4.24 -2.94
CA ARG A 412 21.85 4.32 -2.40
C ARG A 412 22.59 3.00 -2.51
N VAL A 413 21.96 1.91 -2.06
CA VAL A 413 22.52 0.56 -2.13
C VAL A 413 22.82 0.16 -3.58
N SER A 414 21.89 0.46 -4.49
CA SER A 414 22.08 0.20 -5.93
C SER A 414 23.35 0.89 -6.47
N ARG A 415 23.54 2.17 -6.16
CA ARG A 415 24.76 2.91 -6.57
C ARG A 415 26.04 2.25 -6.04
N GLU A 416 26.03 1.79 -4.80
CA GLU A 416 27.18 1.11 -4.20
C GLU A 416 27.47 -0.25 -4.86
N LEU A 417 26.40 -1.04 -5.14
CA LEU A 417 26.57 -2.33 -5.81
C LEU A 417 27.07 -2.17 -7.25
N GLN A 418 26.61 -1.15 -7.98
CA GLN A 418 27.06 -0.86 -9.34
C GLN A 418 28.47 -0.29 -9.41
N ALA A 419 28.95 0.38 -8.37
CA ALA A 419 30.30 0.90 -8.28
C ALA A 419 31.36 -0.19 -7.98
N GLN A 420 30.94 -1.38 -7.55
CA GLN A 420 31.85 -2.51 -7.30
C GLN A 420 32.37 -3.06 -8.64
N PRO A 421 33.68 -3.38 -8.77
CA PRO A 421 34.18 -4.03 -9.96
C PRO A 421 33.41 -5.35 -10.21
N VAL A 422 33.05 -5.57 -11.48
CA VAL A 422 32.45 -6.85 -11.88
C VAL A 422 33.42 -7.96 -11.49
N GLN A 423 33.16 -8.64 -10.38
CA GLN A 423 33.83 -9.90 -10.12
C GLN A 423 33.30 -10.89 -11.16
N ASN A 424 34.20 -11.33 -12.06
CA ASN A 424 33.88 -12.37 -13.04
C ASN A 424 33.36 -13.60 -12.28
N GLN A 425 32.03 -13.78 -12.30
CA GLN A 425 31.35 -14.98 -11.82
C GLN A 425 31.22 -15.98 -12.97
#